data_3dd5b111b0462568da4e2926a726694c
#
_entry.id   3dd5b111b0462568da4e2926a726694c
#
_cell.length_a   1.000
_cell.length_b   1.000
_cell.length_c   1.000
_cell.angle_alpha   90.00
_cell.angle_beta   90.00
_cell.angle_gamma   90.00
#
_symmetry.space_group_name_H-M   'P 1'
#
loop_
_entity.id
_entity.type
_entity.pdbx_description
1 polymer ?
#
loop_
_entity_poly.entity_id
_entity_poly.type
_entity_poly.pdbx_seq_one_letter_code
_entity_poly.pdbx_strand_id
1 'polypeptide(L)'
;MEQSVVRRYEEDHFVDTSKKVWTYSLLSDQDISNFQNGTHYSLYEKMGSHSIQVNNQWGMCFAVWAPNATAVSVKGNFNDWNNDEYELYARWDKSGVWEGFIPGFTLGEVYKYHIVGYMGVETDKGDPFANFWEMRPDTASITWDMHYEWKDEGWMKQRKSVNALNAPWSVYEVHLNSWMRPDKNDEESYNTYAQIQELLVPYVKEMGFTHIELMPVMEHPFDGSWGYQGTGFFAPTSRFGSPQDFMKLVEAFHNQGIGVILDWVPSHFPYDAHGLFMFDGTHTYEYADMRKGYHPDWNSYIFNYKRGEVKSFLISSARFWFDKFHADGLRVDAVSSMLKLNYSRTEGQWEPNEFGGDGNLEAIAFIKDLNETTFRDFPDVQTIAEEATDWPGVSKPTFAGGLGFGMKWMMGWMHDTLDYFKLDPIASQHHQDKFAFSMMYYYDENFMLPLSHDEVVHGKSPMIYKMPGDDWQKFANLRLLYSYMFTHPGGKLLFMGNEFGSTSEWNYKSELPWELLKHDSHKMLKDCVRDLCLLLRNEPAMYEKQFTQEGF
;
A
#
# COMPACT_ATOMS: atom_id res chain seq x y z
N MET A 1 8.53 -50.71 0.76
CA MET A 1 9.11 -49.34 0.66
C MET A 1 9.01 -48.77 2.06
N GLU A 2 10.12 -48.50 2.70
CA GLU A 2 10.11 -47.82 4.00
C GLU A 2 9.54 -46.44 3.84
N GLN A 3 8.47 -46.14 4.56
CA GLN A 3 7.94 -44.78 4.63
C GLN A 3 8.96 -43.90 5.35
N SER A 4 9.49 -42.90 4.68
CA SER A 4 10.37 -41.93 5.33
C SER A 4 9.53 -41.05 6.25
N VAL A 5 9.92 -40.99 7.51
CA VAL A 5 9.25 -40.25 8.57
C VAL A 5 10.07 -39.02 8.91
N VAL A 6 9.49 -37.83 8.76
CA VAL A 6 10.07 -36.58 9.25
C VAL A 6 9.21 -36.08 10.42
N ARG A 7 9.86 -35.81 11.55
CA ARG A 7 9.17 -35.17 12.68
C ARG A 7 8.93 -33.69 12.35
N ARG A 8 7.68 -33.27 12.55
CA ARG A 8 7.29 -31.87 12.47
C ARG A 8 7.47 -31.23 13.83
N TYR A 9 8.20 -30.15 13.91
CA TYR A 9 8.34 -29.40 15.15
C TYR A 9 8.29 -30.35 16.38
N GLU A 10 7.94 -30.14 17.45
CA GLU A 10 7.99 -31.01 18.63
C GLU A 10 6.90 -32.10 18.71
N GLU A 11 6.02 -32.24 17.71
CA GLU A 11 4.94 -33.25 17.70
C GLU A 11 5.16 -34.36 16.67
N ASP A 12 4.76 -35.60 17.03
CA ASP A 12 4.95 -36.82 16.23
C ASP A 12 4.00 -36.92 15.01
N HIS A 13 4.06 -35.96 14.09
CA HIS A 13 3.35 -36.05 12.82
C HIS A 13 4.23 -36.69 11.74
N PHE A 14 3.73 -37.75 11.14
CA PHE A 14 4.43 -38.44 10.05
C PHE A 14 4.28 -37.71 8.72
N VAL A 15 5.35 -37.62 7.94
CA VAL A 15 5.30 -37.22 6.55
C VAL A 15 4.97 -38.44 5.69
N ASP A 16 3.78 -38.48 5.12
CA ASP A 16 3.42 -39.48 4.12
C ASP A 16 4.07 -39.08 2.78
N THR A 17 4.99 -39.90 2.30
CA THR A 17 5.72 -39.71 1.04
C THR A 17 5.24 -40.64 -0.06
N SER A 18 4.12 -41.34 0.14
CA SER A 18 3.57 -42.30 -0.84
C SER A 18 2.91 -41.64 -2.04
N LYS A 19 2.54 -40.37 -1.92
CA LYS A 19 1.91 -39.58 -2.97
C LYS A 19 2.84 -38.50 -3.54
N LYS A 20 2.45 -37.85 -4.63
CA LYS A 20 3.19 -36.72 -5.24
C LYS A 20 3.33 -35.51 -4.31
N VAL A 21 2.29 -35.22 -3.54
CA VAL A 21 2.31 -34.22 -2.47
C VAL A 21 2.53 -34.92 -1.14
N TRP A 22 3.55 -34.50 -0.40
CA TRP A 22 3.85 -35.05 0.93
C TRP A 22 3.11 -34.26 2.01
N THR A 23 2.64 -34.93 3.04
CA THR A 23 2.01 -34.26 4.19
C THR A 23 3.08 -33.55 5.00
N TYR A 24 3.18 -32.23 4.81
CA TYR A 24 4.15 -31.38 5.50
C TYR A 24 3.54 -30.01 5.79
N SER A 25 3.96 -29.38 6.89
CA SER A 25 3.51 -28.06 7.30
C SER A 25 4.68 -27.21 7.79
N LEU A 26 4.64 -25.93 7.46
CA LEU A 26 5.46 -24.89 8.09
C LEU A 26 4.77 -24.27 9.32
N LEU A 27 3.46 -24.49 9.47
CA LEU A 27 2.64 -23.91 10.53
C LEU A 27 2.59 -24.82 11.75
N SER A 28 2.97 -24.31 12.92
CA SER A 28 2.73 -24.96 14.22
C SER A 28 1.28 -24.75 14.67
N ASP A 29 0.84 -25.47 15.70
CA ASP A 29 -0.48 -25.26 16.30
C ASP A 29 -0.61 -23.86 16.93
N GLN A 30 0.51 -23.30 17.45
CA GLN A 30 0.53 -21.93 17.95
C GLN A 30 0.37 -20.93 16.81
N ASP A 31 0.96 -21.17 15.63
CA ASP A 31 0.76 -20.30 14.45
C ASP A 31 -0.71 -20.28 14.05
N ILE A 32 -1.36 -21.46 14.03
CA ILE A 32 -2.79 -21.54 13.70
C ILE A 32 -3.65 -20.83 14.75
N SER A 33 -3.37 -21.04 16.03
CA SER A 33 -4.08 -20.31 17.09
C SER A 33 -3.92 -18.79 16.94
N ASN A 34 -2.71 -18.30 16.67
CA ASN A 34 -2.46 -16.89 16.44
C ASN A 34 -3.15 -16.38 15.17
N PHE A 35 -3.15 -17.18 14.10
CA PHE A 35 -3.82 -16.87 12.85
C PHE A 35 -5.32 -16.63 13.03
N GLN A 36 -6.00 -17.59 13.68
CA GLN A 36 -7.44 -17.53 13.95
C GLN A 36 -7.81 -16.38 14.91
N ASN A 37 -6.92 -16.04 15.85
CA ASN A 37 -7.14 -14.96 16.81
C ASN A 37 -6.76 -13.56 16.26
N GLY A 38 -6.21 -13.45 15.05
CA GLY A 38 -5.80 -12.17 14.46
C GLY A 38 -4.50 -11.63 15.05
N THR A 39 -3.64 -12.49 15.57
CA THR A 39 -2.38 -12.14 16.24
C THR A 39 -1.14 -12.76 15.60
N HIS A 40 -1.28 -13.37 14.43
CA HIS A 40 -0.15 -13.82 13.62
C HIS A 40 0.24 -12.72 12.62
N TYR A 41 1.42 -12.15 12.77
CA TYR A 41 1.83 -10.98 12.00
C TYR A 41 2.96 -11.23 10.99
N SER A 42 3.35 -12.50 10.79
CA SER A 42 4.40 -12.90 9.85
C SER A 42 3.97 -14.13 9.02
N LEU A 43 2.70 -14.13 8.57
CA LEU A 43 2.15 -15.24 7.77
C LEU A 43 2.93 -15.46 6.48
N TYR A 44 3.51 -14.43 5.90
CA TYR A 44 4.34 -14.50 4.69
C TYR A 44 5.58 -15.39 4.82
N GLU A 45 5.98 -15.75 6.03
CA GLU A 45 7.07 -16.71 6.27
C GLU A 45 6.60 -18.18 6.19
N LYS A 46 5.29 -18.45 6.15
CA LYS A 46 4.73 -19.79 6.29
C LYS A 46 3.60 -20.13 5.34
N MET A 47 2.78 -19.14 4.98
CA MET A 47 1.70 -19.25 3.99
C MET A 47 2.24 -18.90 2.61
N GLY A 48 1.60 -19.40 1.55
CA GLY A 48 2.07 -19.26 0.19
C GLY A 48 3.01 -20.37 -0.24
N SER A 49 4.00 -20.07 -1.05
CA SER A 49 4.97 -21.04 -1.59
C SER A 49 6.37 -20.79 -1.03
N HIS A 50 6.98 -21.83 -0.43
CA HIS A 50 8.31 -21.75 0.19
C HIS A 50 9.23 -22.88 -0.29
N SER A 51 10.39 -22.53 -0.86
CA SER A 51 11.41 -23.49 -1.25
C SER A 51 12.14 -23.99 0.00
N ILE A 52 12.02 -25.27 0.30
CA ILE A 52 12.60 -25.91 1.48
C ILE A 52 13.15 -27.29 1.14
N GLN A 53 13.93 -27.86 2.06
CA GLN A 53 14.42 -29.22 1.98
C GLN A 53 13.72 -30.11 3.01
N VAL A 54 13.06 -31.19 2.53
CA VAL A 54 12.40 -32.21 3.36
C VAL A 54 12.98 -33.57 3.00
N ASN A 55 13.39 -34.37 3.96
CA ASN A 55 14.03 -35.70 3.74
C ASN A 55 15.20 -35.65 2.72
N ASN A 56 16.06 -34.65 2.80
CA ASN A 56 17.16 -34.39 1.86
C ASN A 56 16.71 -34.16 0.40
N GLN A 57 15.45 -33.85 0.17
CA GLN A 57 14.89 -33.51 -1.13
C GLN A 57 14.43 -32.05 -1.14
N TRP A 58 14.95 -31.26 -2.07
CA TRP A 58 14.45 -29.92 -2.32
C TRP A 58 13.09 -29.96 -2.99
N GLY A 59 12.23 -29.01 -2.66
CA GLY A 59 10.93 -28.87 -3.24
C GLY A 59 10.22 -27.62 -2.73
N MET A 60 8.93 -27.55 -2.95
CA MET A 60 8.11 -26.42 -2.57
C MET A 60 7.04 -26.82 -1.57
N CYS A 61 6.98 -26.12 -0.45
CA CYS A 61 5.87 -26.19 0.48
C CYS A 61 4.82 -25.16 0.09
N PHE A 62 3.58 -25.58 -0.05
CA PHE A 62 2.43 -24.71 -0.31
C PHE A 62 1.50 -24.70 0.89
N ALA A 63 0.94 -23.53 1.20
CA ALA A 63 -0.09 -23.38 2.22
C ALA A 63 -1.06 -22.27 1.85
N VAL A 64 -2.37 -22.55 1.83
CA VAL A 64 -3.44 -21.62 1.49
C VAL A 64 -4.63 -21.77 2.41
N TRP A 65 -5.31 -20.66 2.72
CA TRP A 65 -6.51 -20.66 3.55
C TRP A 65 -7.78 -20.67 2.69
N ALA A 66 -8.50 -21.79 2.73
CA ALA A 66 -9.75 -22.01 2.00
C ALA A 66 -10.72 -22.83 2.89
N PRO A 67 -11.33 -22.21 3.92
CA PRO A 67 -12.01 -22.92 5.01
C PRO A 67 -13.28 -23.66 4.58
N ASN A 68 -13.88 -23.31 3.45
CA ASN A 68 -15.08 -23.98 2.94
C ASN A 68 -14.80 -24.82 1.67
N ALA A 69 -13.52 -25.00 1.34
CA ALA A 69 -13.13 -25.90 0.25
C ALA A 69 -13.32 -27.37 0.63
N THR A 70 -13.64 -28.20 -0.35
CA THR A 70 -13.70 -29.66 -0.26
C THR A 70 -12.48 -30.33 -0.89
N ALA A 71 -11.79 -29.63 -1.78
CA ALA A 71 -10.49 -30.00 -2.34
C ALA A 71 -9.72 -28.76 -2.76
N VAL A 72 -8.39 -28.81 -2.66
CA VAL A 72 -7.48 -27.78 -3.17
C VAL A 72 -6.29 -28.48 -3.82
N SER A 73 -5.93 -28.08 -5.03
CA SER A 73 -4.74 -28.59 -5.71
C SER A 73 -3.90 -27.44 -6.30
N VAL A 74 -2.63 -27.72 -6.57
CA VAL A 74 -1.71 -26.81 -7.22
C VAL A 74 -1.60 -27.22 -8.70
N LYS A 75 -1.84 -26.26 -9.60
CA LYS A 75 -1.76 -26.46 -11.05
C LYS A 75 -0.94 -25.38 -11.71
N GLY A 76 -0.33 -25.69 -12.83
CA GLY A 76 0.51 -24.77 -13.57
C GLY A 76 1.16 -25.40 -14.79
N ASN A 77 2.17 -24.74 -15.36
CA ASN A 77 2.88 -25.25 -16.52
C ASN A 77 3.57 -26.61 -16.28
N PHE A 78 3.96 -26.90 -15.05
CA PHE A 78 4.64 -28.13 -14.64
C PHE A 78 3.76 -29.40 -14.71
N ASN A 79 2.44 -29.25 -14.82
CA ASN A 79 1.49 -30.36 -14.90
C ASN A 79 0.41 -30.16 -15.97
N ASP A 80 0.71 -29.35 -17.01
CA ASP A 80 -0.23 -29.02 -18.09
C ASP A 80 -1.59 -28.49 -17.57
N TRP A 81 -1.55 -27.76 -16.46
CA TRP A 81 -2.72 -27.18 -15.78
C TRP A 81 -3.75 -28.20 -15.30
N ASN A 82 -3.32 -29.42 -14.97
CA ASN A 82 -4.18 -30.50 -14.50
C ASN A 82 -4.68 -30.22 -13.08
N ASN A 83 -6.01 -30.31 -12.87
CA ASN A 83 -6.66 -30.00 -11.60
C ASN A 83 -6.42 -31.04 -10.49
N ASP A 84 -6.18 -32.31 -10.85
CA ASP A 84 -6.30 -33.44 -9.92
C ASP A 84 -4.93 -34.01 -9.48
N GLU A 85 -3.82 -33.47 -9.99
CA GLU A 85 -2.53 -34.14 -9.88
C GLU A 85 -1.77 -33.84 -8.58
N TYR A 86 -1.83 -32.60 -8.11
CA TYR A 86 -1.11 -32.13 -6.91
C TYR A 86 -2.09 -31.62 -5.85
N GLU A 87 -2.92 -32.53 -5.34
CA GLU A 87 -3.90 -32.22 -4.31
C GLU A 87 -3.22 -32.00 -2.95
N LEU A 88 -3.49 -30.85 -2.34
CA LEU A 88 -3.04 -30.49 -0.99
C LEU A 88 -3.89 -31.19 0.07
N TYR A 89 -3.40 -31.21 1.29
CA TYR A 89 -4.08 -31.79 2.43
C TYR A 89 -4.73 -30.73 3.29
N ALA A 90 -6.00 -30.91 3.64
CA ALA A 90 -6.62 -30.12 4.69
C ALA A 90 -5.94 -30.41 6.02
N ARG A 91 -5.59 -29.39 6.79
CA ARG A 91 -5.07 -29.56 8.13
C ARG A 91 -6.09 -30.24 9.03
N TRP A 92 -5.59 -31.08 9.94
CA TRP A 92 -6.38 -31.87 10.90
C TRP A 92 -7.14 -31.03 11.94
N ASP A 93 -6.67 -29.78 12.19
CA ASP A 93 -7.17 -28.86 13.23
C ASP A 93 -8.42 -28.07 12.82
N LYS A 94 -8.92 -28.29 11.61
CA LYS A 94 -10.10 -27.62 11.04
C LYS A 94 -9.93 -26.09 10.90
N SER A 95 -8.68 -25.61 10.82
CA SER A 95 -8.38 -24.18 10.56
C SER A 95 -8.84 -23.72 9.18
N GLY A 96 -9.08 -24.65 8.26
CA GLY A 96 -9.35 -24.37 6.86
C GLY A 96 -8.09 -24.10 6.04
N VAL A 97 -6.92 -24.37 6.59
CA VAL A 97 -5.65 -24.32 5.85
C VAL A 97 -5.47 -25.63 5.08
N TRP A 98 -5.09 -25.49 3.81
CA TRP A 98 -4.68 -26.58 2.92
C TRP A 98 -3.20 -26.44 2.66
N GLU A 99 -2.45 -27.54 2.81
CA GLU A 99 -0.99 -27.49 2.76
C GLU A 99 -0.38 -28.79 2.26
N GLY A 100 0.90 -28.72 1.83
CA GLY A 100 1.66 -29.90 1.43
C GLY A 100 2.99 -29.51 0.81
N PHE A 101 3.89 -30.49 0.73
CA PHE A 101 5.21 -30.34 0.11
C PHE A 101 5.26 -31.12 -1.20
N ILE A 102 5.71 -30.48 -2.26
CA ILE A 102 5.90 -31.09 -3.59
C ILE A 102 7.41 -31.26 -3.81
N PRO A 103 7.94 -32.50 -3.76
CA PRO A 103 9.36 -32.74 -3.97
C PRO A 103 9.77 -32.50 -5.43
N GLY A 104 10.95 -31.93 -5.62
CA GLY A 104 11.49 -31.63 -6.95
C GLY A 104 10.88 -30.40 -7.63
N PHE A 105 9.95 -29.72 -6.97
CA PHE A 105 9.38 -28.47 -7.49
C PHE A 105 10.40 -27.33 -7.39
N THR A 106 10.49 -26.50 -8.43
CA THR A 106 11.53 -25.46 -8.56
C THR A 106 10.97 -24.06 -8.42
N LEU A 107 11.87 -23.09 -8.23
CA LEU A 107 11.54 -21.67 -8.30
C LEU A 107 11.31 -21.24 -9.76
N GLY A 108 10.50 -20.20 -9.95
CA GLY A 108 10.15 -19.69 -11.27
C GLY A 108 8.96 -20.38 -11.94
N GLU A 109 8.35 -21.36 -11.28
CA GLU A 109 7.17 -22.04 -11.80
C GLU A 109 5.91 -21.20 -11.64
N VAL A 110 5.12 -21.16 -12.72
CA VAL A 110 3.83 -20.49 -12.77
C VAL A 110 2.76 -21.40 -12.22
N TYR A 111 1.95 -20.91 -11.28
CA TYR A 111 0.93 -21.72 -10.64
C TYR A 111 -0.33 -20.96 -10.22
N LYS A 112 -1.42 -21.72 -10.05
CA LYS A 112 -2.64 -21.32 -9.35
C LYS A 112 -3.08 -22.42 -8.39
N TYR A 113 -3.92 -22.05 -7.43
CA TYR A 113 -4.71 -23.01 -6.68
C TYR A 113 -6.01 -23.28 -7.43
N HIS A 114 -6.30 -24.56 -7.71
CA HIS A 114 -7.61 -25.00 -8.11
C HIS A 114 -8.39 -25.39 -6.85
N ILE A 115 -9.50 -24.71 -6.60
CA ILE A 115 -10.28 -24.85 -5.37
C ILE A 115 -11.66 -25.37 -5.72
N VAL A 116 -12.04 -26.51 -5.16
CA VAL A 116 -13.41 -27.03 -5.19
C VAL A 116 -14.08 -26.58 -3.88
N GLY A 117 -14.90 -25.56 -3.96
CA GLY A 117 -15.62 -25.02 -2.83
C GLY A 117 -16.84 -25.82 -2.41
N TYR A 118 -17.52 -25.31 -1.38
CA TYR A 118 -18.80 -25.87 -0.94
C TYR A 118 -19.80 -25.93 -2.09
N MET A 119 -20.55 -27.02 -2.20
CA MET A 119 -21.49 -27.34 -3.30
C MET A 119 -20.82 -27.58 -4.68
N GLY A 120 -19.52 -27.84 -4.74
CA GLY A 120 -18.82 -28.20 -5.97
C GLY A 120 -18.57 -27.02 -6.91
N VAL A 121 -18.55 -25.79 -6.41
CA VAL A 121 -18.13 -24.62 -7.18
C VAL A 121 -16.62 -24.68 -7.36
N GLU A 122 -16.13 -24.72 -8.59
CA GLU A 122 -14.71 -24.74 -8.91
C GLU A 122 -14.20 -23.34 -9.25
N THR A 123 -13.05 -22.96 -8.70
CA THR A 123 -12.39 -21.68 -8.96
C THR A 123 -10.88 -21.87 -9.08
N ASP A 124 -10.26 -21.08 -9.98
CA ASP A 124 -8.81 -21.00 -10.11
C ASP A 124 -8.31 -19.68 -9.52
N LYS A 125 -7.56 -19.75 -8.43
CA LYS A 125 -7.11 -18.60 -7.66
C LYS A 125 -5.59 -18.42 -7.73
N GLY A 126 -5.14 -17.18 -7.84
CA GLY A 126 -3.76 -16.86 -7.50
C GLY A 126 -3.51 -17.06 -6.01
N ASP A 127 -2.26 -17.19 -5.64
CA ASP A 127 -1.88 -17.34 -4.24
C ASP A 127 -1.96 -15.99 -3.51
N PRO A 128 -2.77 -15.84 -2.46
CA PRO A 128 -2.86 -14.60 -1.70
C PRO A 128 -1.54 -14.10 -1.09
N PHE A 129 -0.59 -15.03 -0.88
CA PHE A 129 0.73 -14.75 -0.32
C PHE A 129 1.85 -14.79 -1.36
N ALA A 130 1.53 -14.87 -2.66
CA ALA A 130 2.54 -14.86 -3.71
C ALA A 130 3.43 -13.61 -3.64
N ASN A 131 4.73 -13.80 -3.79
CA ASN A 131 5.71 -12.71 -3.81
C ASN A 131 6.00 -12.21 -5.22
N PHE A 132 5.59 -12.95 -6.25
CA PHE A 132 5.72 -12.57 -7.64
C PHE A 132 4.56 -13.12 -8.47
N TRP A 133 4.16 -12.38 -9.51
CA TRP A 133 3.04 -12.71 -10.39
C TRP A 133 3.45 -12.62 -11.84
N GLU A 134 2.71 -13.31 -12.72
CA GLU A 134 2.83 -13.08 -14.15
C GLU A 134 2.49 -11.63 -14.50
N MET A 135 3.13 -11.15 -15.55
CA MET A 135 2.76 -9.86 -16.15
C MET A 135 1.37 -9.95 -16.75
N ARG A 136 0.51 -8.97 -16.46
CA ARG A 136 -0.81 -8.88 -17.07
C ARG A 136 -0.75 -8.97 -18.62
N PRO A 137 -1.73 -9.55 -19.30
CA PRO A 137 -3.06 -9.96 -18.80
C PRO A 137 -3.07 -11.31 -18.09
N ASP A 138 -1.94 -11.99 -17.98
CA ASP A 138 -1.86 -13.25 -17.25
C ASP A 138 -2.02 -13.01 -15.75
N THR A 139 -2.46 -14.05 -15.01
CA THR A 139 -2.99 -13.87 -13.65
C THR A 139 -2.54 -14.95 -12.69
N ALA A 140 -1.49 -15.69 -13.02
CA ALA A 140 -0.99 -16.72 -12.13
C ALA A 140 0.13 -16.17 -11.23
N SER A 141 0.32 -16.84 -10.11
CA SER A 141 1.44 -16.61 -9.20
C SER A 141 2.69 -17.32 -9.70
N ILE A 142 3.85 -16.84 -9.31
CA ILE A 142 5.15 -17.44 -9.64
C ILE A 142 5.86 -17.78 -8.32
N THR A 143 6.34 -19.02 -8.19
CA THR A 143 7.17 -19.41 -7.04
C THR A 143 8.46 -18.62 -7.06
N TRP A 144 8.76 -17.89 -5.98
CA TRP A 144 9.85 -16.92 -5.96
C TRP A 144 10.63 -16.96 -4.66
N ASP A 145 11.95 -16.72 -4.75
CA ASP A 145 12.82 -16.53 -3.58
C ASP A 145 12.98 -15.04 -3.29
N MET A 146 12.70 -14.63 -2.07
CA MET A 146 12.79 -13.24 -1.62
C MET A 146 14.17 -12.87 -1.06
N HIS A 147 15.18 -13.73 -1.21
CA HIS A 147 16.51 -13.43 -0.71
C HIS A 147 17.10 -12.20 -1.44
N TYR A 148 17.59 -11.24 -0.66
CA TYR A 148 18.29 -10.04 -1.13
C TYR A 148 19.33 -9.59 -0.11
N GLU A 149 20.53 -9.24 -0.58
CA GLU A 149 21.61 -8.70 0.25
C GLU A 149 21.56 -7.17 0.23
N TRP A 150 20.94 -6.58 1.24
CA TRP A 150 20.79 -5.14 1.38
C TRP A 150 22.13 -4.43 1.62
N LYS A 151 22.28 -3.24 1.05
CA LYS A 151 23.45 -2.35 1.20
C LYS A 151 23.04 -0.95 1.64
N ASP A 152 22.06 -0.87 2.51
CA ASP A 152 21.49 0.36 3.05
C ASP A 152 21.67 0.50 4.58
N GLU A 153 22.67 -0.18 5.17
CA GLU A 153 22.91 -0.14 6.64
C GLU A 153 23.15 1.28 7.16
N GLY A 154 23.68 2.17 6.29
CA GLY A 154 23.87 3.60 6.62
C GLY A 154 22.54 4.29 6.87
N TRP A 155 21.55 4.02 6.02
CA TRP A 155 20.19 4.51 6.15
C TRP A 155 19.49 3.92 7.37
N MET A 156 19.50 2.59 7.51
CA MET A 156 18.83 1.89 8.61
C MET A 156 19.29 2.35 10.00
N LYS A 157 20.55 2.78 10.15
CA LYS A 157 21.06 3.35 11.40
C LYS A 157 20.49 4.72 11.72
N GLN A 158 20.16 5.53 10.72
CA GLN A 158 19.63 6.89 10.90
C GLN A 158 18.12 6.99 10.68
N ARG A 159 17.47 5.92 10.19
CA ARG A 159 16.06 5.89 9.81
C ARG A 159 15.14 6.46 10.90
N LYS A 160 15.36 6.07 12.15
CA LYS A 160 14.59 6.58 13.29
C LYS A 160 14.64 8.10 13.43
N SER A 161 15.77 8.72 13.16
CA SER A 161 15.93 10.18 13.26
C SER A 161 15.36 10.90 12.05
N VAL A 162 15.43 10.29 10.87
CA VAL A 162 14.91 10.86 9.61
C VAL A 162 13.39 10.79 9.58
N ASN A 163 12.81 9.70 10.08
CA ASN A 163 11.36 9.46 10.11
C ASN A 163 10.70 10.01 11.41
N ALA A 164 11.44 10.71 12.26
CA ALA A 164 10.88 11.30 13.46
C ALA A 164 9.92 12.46 13.12
N LEU A 165 8.91 12.69 13.97
CA LEU A 165 7.96 13.79 13.80
C LEU A 165 8.61 15.18 13.87
N ASN A 166 9.76 15.31 14.53
CA ASN A 166 10.54 16.53 14.58
C ASN A 166 11.65 16.61 13.51
N ALA A 167 11.57 15.76 12.48
CA ALA A 167 12.40 15.82 11.28
C ALA A 167 11.70 16.60 10.14
N PRO A 168 12.42 17.06 9.11
CA PRO A 168 11.80 17.69 7.95
C PRO A 168 11.06 16.65 7.10
N TRP A 169 9.83 16.94 6.74
CA TRP A 169 8.99 16.11 5.87
C TRP A 169 8.58 16.88 4.63
N SER A 170 9.22 16.59 3.51
CA SER A 170 8.77 16.96 2.16
C SER A 170 8.70 15.70 1.32
N VAL A 171 7.50 15.34 0.87
CA VAL A 171 7.19 14.08 0.20
C VAL A 171 6.86 14.36 -1.26
N TYR A 172 7.47 13.62 -2.16
CA TYR A 172 7.17 13.63 -3.58
C TYR A 172 6.33 12.40 -3.92
N GLU A 173 5.04 12.61 -4.19
CA GLU A 173 4.11 11.53 -4.55
C GLU A 173 4.22 11.20 -6.03
N VAL A 174 4.38 9.91 -6.37
CA VAL A 174 4.71 9.46 -7.72
C VAL A 174 3.90 8.24 -8.12
N HIS A 175 3.30 8.29 -9.31
CA HIS A 175 2.83 7.12 -10.05
C HIS A 175 3.93 6.69 -11.02
N LEU A 176 4.58 5.56 -10.76
CA LEU A 176 5.80 5.15 -11.45
C LEU A 176 5.65 5.10 -12.97
N ASN A 177 4.55 4.54 -13.46
CA ASN A 177 4.35 4.34 -14.89
C ASN A 177 4.14 5.61 -15.71
N SER A 178 3.56 6.67 -15.10
CA SER A 178 3.23 7.92 -15.79
C SER A 178 4.16 9.08 -15.42
N TRP A 179 5.19 8.83 -14.60
CA TRP A 179 6.20 9.84 -14.33
C TRP A 179 7.07 10.06 -15.57
N MET A 180 7.55 8.97 -16.20
CA MET A 180 8.26 8.97 -17.48
C MET A 180 8.08 7.61 -18.15
N ARG A 181 7.98 7.57 -19.48
CA ARG A 181 7.80 6.33 -20.26
C ARG A 181 8.96 6.10 -21.22
N PRO A 182 9.32 4.84 -21.52
CA PRO A 182 10.32 4.54 -22.56
C PRO A 182 9.84 4.99 -23.96
N ASP A 183 8.56 4.80 -24.25
CA ASP A 183 7.87 5.31 -25.44
C ASP A 183 6.57 6.01 -25.02
N LYS A 184 6.55 7.35 -25.13
CA LYS A 184 5.39 8.17 -24.79
C LYS A 184 4.14 7.94 -25.63
N ASN A 185 4.26 7.25 -26.77
CA ASN A 185 3.16 6.93 -27.67
C ASN A 185 2.57 5.53 -27.44
N ASP A 186 3.20 4.74 -26.57
CA ASP A 186 2.76 3.38 -26.23
C ASP A 186 2.31 3.31 -24.78
N GLU A 187 0.99 3.15 -24.57
CA GLU A 187 0.38 3.05 -23.22
C GLU A 187 0.81 1.78 -22.48
N GLU A 188 1.27 0.75 -23.18
CA GLU A 188 1.78 -0.52 -22.61
C GLU A 188 3.31 -0.52 -22.43
N SER A 189 3.96 0.61 -22.67
CA SER A 189 5.40 0.78 -22.48
C SER A 189 5.71 1.12 -21.01
N TYR A 190 6.50 0.25 -20.35
CA TYR A 190 6.88 0.40 -18.95
C TYR A 190 8.40 0.53 -18.81
N ASN A 191 8.86 1.49 -18.00
CA ASN A 191 10.24 1.49 -17.53
C ASN A 191 10.44 0.33 -16.54
N THR A 192 11.57 -0.35 -16.62
CA THR A 192 11.97 -1.29 -15.56
C THR A 192 12.31 -0.54 -14.27
N TYR A 193 12.27 -1.22 -13.11
CA TYR A 193 12.73 -0.64 -11.84
C TYR A 193 14.16 -0.09 -11.95
N ALA A 194 15.04 -0.73 -12.73
CA ALA A 194 16.40 -0.24 -12.98
C ALA A 194 16.40 1.10 -13.75
N GLN A 195 15.59 1.23 -14.80
CA GLN A 195 15.46 2.48 -15.55
C GLN A 195 14.83 3.59 -14.70
N ILE A 196 13.81 3.24 -13.90
CA ILE A 196 13.19 4.16 -12.92
C ILE A 196 14.25 4.65 -11.92
N GLN A 197 15.09 3.75 -11.41
CA GLN A 197 16.19 4.10 -10.51
C GLN A 197 17.13 5.13 -11.14
N GLU A 198 17.56 4.92 -12.39
CA GLU A 198 18.48 5.82 -13.09
C GLU A 198 17.90 7.21 -13.34
N LEU A 199 16.59 7.32 -13.53
CA LEU A 199 15.91 8.55 -13.87
C LEU A 199 15.34 9.29 -12.65
N LEU A 200 14.61 8.58 -11.80
CA LEU A 200 13.82 9.17 -10.72
C LEU A 200 14.66 9.49 -9.48
N VAL A 201 15.59 8.61 -9.10
CA VAL A 201 16.40 8.82 -7.88
C VAL A 201 17.24 10.11 -7.95
N PRO A 202 17.97 10.39 -9.05
CA PRO A 202 18.70 11.65 -9.19
C PRO A 202 17.77 12.88 -9.20
N TYR A 203 16.59 12.77 -9.82
CA TYR A 203 15.62 13.86 -9.87
C TYR A 203 15.10 14.23 -8.48
N VAL A 204 14.62 13.25 -7.70
CA VAL A 204 14.13 13.48 -6.34
C VAL A 204 15.23 14.05 -5.45
N LYS A 205 16.48 13.57 -5.62
CA LYS A 205 17.65 14.09 -4.92
C LYS A 205 17.95 15.54 -5.27
N GLU A 206 17.95 15.89 -6.58
CA GLU A 206 18.14 17.27 -7.06
C GLU A 206 17.08 18.20 -6.49
N MET A 207 15.81 17.75 -6.48
CA MET A 207 14.69 18.52 -5.96
C MET A 207 14.72 18.72 -4.44
N GLY A 208 15.51 17.95 -3.72
CA GLY A 208 15.69 18.08 -2.26
C GLY A 208 14.55 17.53 -1.43
N PHE A 209 13.63 16.74 -1.99
CA PHE A 209 12.61 16.04 -1.21
C PHE A 209 13.24 15.08 -0.20
N THR A 210 12.65 14.97 0.99
CA THR A 210 13.13 14.08 2.05
C THR A 210 12.66 12.65 1.86
N HIS A 211 11.46 12.48 1.29
CA HIS A 211 10.82 11.19 1.05
C HIS A 211 10.19 11.17 -0.34
N ILE A 212 10.06 9.96 -0.87
CA ILE A 212 9.17 9.67 -1.99
C ILE A 212 8.00 8.83 -1.48
N GLU A 213 6.78 9.12 -1.97
CA GLU A 213 5.61 8.28 -1.77
C GLU A 213 5.23 7.66 -3.10
N LEU A 214 5.24 6.33 -3.16
CA LEU A 214 4.86 5.59 -4.35
C LEU A 214 3.38 5.25 -4.26
N MET A 215 2.58 5.75 -5.21
CA MET A 215 1.21 5.27 -5.41
C MET A 215 1.23 3.75 -5.51
N PRO A 216 0.11 3.03 -5.25
CA PRO A 216 0.16 1.61 -4.95
C PRO A 216 0.99 0.79 -5.94
N VAL A 217 2.04 0.15 -5.43
CA VAL A 217 2.96 -0.72 -6.19
C VAL A 217 2.66 -2.20 -5.99
N MET A 218 1.66 -2.56 -5.19
CA MET A 218 1.19 -3.93 -5.03
C MET A 218 0.64 -4.43 -6.36
N GLU A 219 0.78 -5.75 -6.62
CA GLU A 219 0.29 -6.33 -7.87
C GLU A 219 -1.21 -6.10 -8.05
N HIS A 220 -1.60 -5.66 -9.23
CA HIS A 220 -2.98 -5.32 -9.60
C HIS A 220 -3.23 -5.59 -11.08
N PRO A 221 -4.45 -6.06 -11.47
CA PRO A 221 -4.74 -6.45 -12.85
C PRO A 221 -5.05 -5.27 -13.77
N PHE A 222 -5.54 -4.15 -13.24
CA PHE A 222 -6.09 -3.05 -14.02
C PHE A 222 -5.34 -1.73 -13.80
N ASP A 223 -4.65 -1.23 -14.82
CA ASP A 223 -3.89 0.03 -14.75
C ASP A 223 -4.76 1.25 -14.43
N GLY A 224 -6.01 1.24 -14.90
CA GLY A 224 -6.96 2.32 -14.63
C GLY A 224 -7.38 2.45 -13.17
N SER A 225 -7.03 1.49 -12.33
CA SER A 225 -7.19 1.59 -10.88
C SER A 225 -6.04 2.36 -10.21
N TRP A 226 -4.98 2.70 -10.95
CA TRP A 226 -3.74 3.33 -10.45
C TRP A 226 -3.04 2.52 -9.36
N GLY A 227 -3.38 1.22 -9.26
CA GLY A 227 -2.91 0.29 -8.23
C GLY A 227 -3.84 0.15 -7.02
N TYR A 228 -4.91 0.95 -6.88
CA TYR A 228 -5.84 0.87 -5.74
C TYR A 228 -6.75 -0.36 -5.74
N GLN A 229 -6.75 -1.16 -6.80
CA GLN A 229 -7.46 -2.45 -6.86
C GLN A 229 -6.47 -3.62 -6.87
N GLY A 230 -5.75 -3.79 -5.77
CA GLY A 230 -4.71 -4.79 -5.61
C GLY A 230 -5.24 -6.23 -5.52
N THR A 231 -4.52 -7.17 -6.14
CA THR A 231 -4.74 -8.63 -6.04
C THR A 231 -3.58 -9.36 -5.39
N GLY A 232 -2.37 -8.76 -5.36
CA GLY A 232 -1.18 -9.33 -4.75
C GLY A 232 -0.65 -8.48 -3.60
N PHE A 233 -1.08 -8.77 -2.37
CA PHE A 233 -0.76 -7.97 -1.17
C PHE A 233 0.67 -8.18 -0.64
N PHE A 234 1.40 -9.17 -1.17
CA PHE A 234 2.77 -9.54 -0.80
C PHE A 234 3.72 -9.53 -2.02
N ALA A 235 3.37 -8.82 -3.07
CA ALA A 235 4.17 -8.72 -4.29
C ALA A 235 4.19 -7.29 -4.83
N PRO A 236 5.36 -6.75 -5.20
CA PRO A 236 5.41 -5.57 -6.05
C PRO A 236 4.95 -5.95 -7.46
N THR A 237 4.34 -5.01 -8.16
CA THR A 237 3.83 -5.27 -9.51
C THR A 237 4.94 -5.72 -10.46
N SER A 238 4.67 -6.78 -11.21
CA SER A 238 5.55 -7.36 -12.21
C SER A 238 5.80 -6.48 -13.44
N ARG A 239 5.03 -5.40 -13.59
CA ARG A 239 5.15 -4.44 -14.71
C ARG A 239 6.54 -3.87 -14.88
N PHE A 240 7.27 -3.69 -13.80
CA PHE A 240 8.57 -3.00 -13.78
C PHE A 240 9.74 -3.93 -13.52
N GLY A 241 9.50 -5.22 -13.26
CA GLY A 241 10.55 -6.21 -13.00
C GLY A 241 10.28 -7.10 -11.79
N SER A 242 11.34 -7.70 -11.26
CA SER A 242 11.28 -8.63 -10.13
C SER A 242 11.19 -7.92 -8.77
N PRO A 243 10.79 -8.65 -7.71
CA PRO A 243 10.86 -8.13 -6.33
C PRO A 243 12.25 -7.59 -5.94
N GLN A 244 13.34 -8.27 -6.34
CA GLN A 244 14.70 -7.80 -6.07
C GLN A 244 15.04 -6.51 -6.82
N ASP A 245 14.48 -6.29 -7.99
CA ASP A 245 14.67 -5.02 -8.71
C ASP A 245 13.98 -3.87 -7.99
N PHE A 246 12.82 -4.12 -7.38
CA PHE A 246 12.16 -3.15 -6.51
C PHE A 246 12.96 -2.89 -5.21
N MET A 247 13.53 -3.95 -4.59
CA MET A 247 14.42 -3.79 -3.44
C MET A 247 15.63 -2.90 -3.78
N LYS A 248 16.24 -3.08 -4.97
CA LYS A 248 17.34 -2.23 -5.46
C LYS A 248 16.91 -0.77 -5.63
N LEU A 249 15.69 -0.52 -6.10
CA LEU A 249 15.14 0.84 -6.22
C LEU A 249 15.02 1.50 -4.84
N VAL A 250 14.46 0.80 -3.86
CA VAL A 250 14.37 1.30 -2.47
C VAL A 250 15.76 1.57 -1.90
N GLU A 251 16.69 0.61 -2.04
CA GLU A 251 18.09 0.77 -1.62
C GLU A 251 18.75 2.00 -2.26
N ALA A 252 18.47 2.26 -3.53
CA ALA A 252 19.02 3.41 -4.23
C ALA A 252 18.52 4.75 -3.66
N PHE A 253 17.24 4.85 -3.28
CA PHE A 253 16.71 6.01 -2.56
C PHE A 253 17.38 6.18 -1.20
N HIS A 254 17.47 5.11 -0.40
CA HIS A 254 18.14 5.10 0.90
C HIS A 254 19.58 5.60 0.82
N ASN A 255 20.33 5.12 -0.17
CA ASN A 255 21.72 5.53 -0.38
C ASN A 255 21.86 7.00 -0.82
N GLN A 256 20.78 7.65 -1.24
CA GLN A 256 20.73 9.09 -1.48
C GLN A 256 20.14 9.90 -0.31
N GLY A 257 19.81 9.24 0.80
CA GLY A 257 19.21 9.88 1.99
C GLY A 257 17.76 10.29 1.76
N ILE A 258 17.01 9.46 1.05
CA ILE A 258 15.59 9.65 0.72
C ILE A 258 14.82 8.46 1.27
N GLY A 259 13.80 8.70 2.11
CA GLY A 259 12.90 7.67 2.60
C GLY A 259 11.86 7.25 1.56
N VAL A 260 11.36 6.03 1.66
CA VAL A 260 10.36 5.48 0.74
C VAL A 260 9.08 5.14 1.51
N ILE A 261 8.00 5.80 1.14
CA ILE A 261 6.65 5.56 1.64
C ILE A 261 5.89 4.80 0.55
N LEU A 262 5.15 3.78 0.94
CA LEU A 262 4.30 3.03 0.02
C LEU A 262 2.83 3.33 0.32
N ASP A 263 2.06 3.57 -0.73
CA ASP A 263 0.62 3.66 -0.62
C ASP A 263 0.03 2.25 -0.51
N TRP A 264 -0.66 1.95 0.58
CA TRP A 264 -1.14 0.63 0.94
C TRP A 264 -2.66 0.65 1.17
N VAL A 265 -3.37 -0.30 0.56
CA VAL A 265 -4.83 -0.33 0.45
C VAL A 265 -5.42 -1.49 1.26
N PRO A 266 -5.62 -1.37 2.59
CA PRO A 266 -6.25 -2.40 3.41
C PRO A 266 -7.78 -2.29 3.47
N SER A 267 -8.36 -1.33 2.79
CA SER A 267 -9.79 -1.02 2.87
C SER A 267 -10.64 -1.95 2.01
N HIS A 268 -10.15 -2.29 0.82
CA HIS A 268 -10.93 -3.04 -0.17
C HIS A 268 -10.04 -3.79 -1.18
N PHE A 269 -10.69 -4.61 -2.00
CA PHE A 269 -10.07 -5.33 -3.12
C PHE A 269 -11.08 -5.55 -4.26
N PRO A 270 -10.61 -5.79 -5.51
CA PRO A 270 -11.47 -5.95 -6.68
C PRO A 270 -12.14 -7.33 -6.71
N TYR A 271 -13.15 -7.47 -7.60
CA TYR A 271 -13.89 -8.72 -7.81
C TYR A 271 -13.26 -9.66 -8.85
N ASP A 272 -12.02 -9.42 -9.24
CA ASP A 272 -11.32 -10.25 -10.24
C ASP A 272 -11.30 -11.71 -9.81
N ALA A 273 -11.66 -12.60 -10.75
CA ALA A 273 -11.92 -14.01 -10.47
C ALA A 273 -10.70 -14.76 -9.89
N HIS A 274 -9.48 -14.35 -10.27
CA HIS A 274 -8.23 -14.92 -9.78
C HIS A 274 -7.79 -14.37 -8.40
N GLY A 275 -8.41 -13.26 -7.94
CA GLY A 275 -8.09 -12.59 -6.67
C GLY A 275 -8.85 -13.15 -5.48
N LEU A 276 -9.00 -12.31 -4.44
CA LEU A 276 -9.54 -12.71 -3.14
C LEU A 276 -11.07 -12.89 -3.12
N PHE A 277 -11.79 -12.25 -4.07
CA PHE A 277 -13.25 -12.31 -4.10
C PHE A 277 -13.78 -13.74 -4.19
N MET A 278 -14.70 -14.10 -3.31
CA MET A 278 -15.30 -15.44 -3.25
C MET A 278 -14.24 -16.54 -3.30
N PHE A 279 -13.20 -16.45 -2.48
CA PHE A 279 -11.95 -17.18 -2.64
C PHE A 279 -12.11 -18.69 -2.72
N ASP A 280 -12.92 -19.26 -1.86
CA ASP A 280 -13.27 -20.70 -1.85
C ASP A 280 -14.72 -20.97 -2.28
N GLY A 281 -15.27 -20.10 -3.11
CA GLY A 281 -16.69 -20.12 -3.52
C GLY A 281 -17.61 -19.47 -2.48
N THR A 282 -17.05 -18.92 -1.41
CA THR A 282 -17.78 -18.19 -0.36
C THR A 282 -17.09 -16.86 -0.03
N HIS A 283 -17.75 -16.00 0.75
CA HIS A 283 -17.18 -14.75 1.26
C HIS A 283 -16.11 -15.05 2.33
N THR A 284 -14.89 -15.36 1.87
CA THR A 284 -13.77 -15.76 2.74
C THR A 284 -13.06 -14.55 3.33
N TYR A 285 -12.65 -13.60 2.48
CA TYR A 285 -11.93 -12.38 2.90
C TYR A 285 -12.84 -11.18 3.11
N GLU A 286 -13.99 -11.13 2.47
CA GLU A 286 -14.96 -10.04 2.53
C GLU A 286 -16.16 -10.35 3.44
N TYR A 287 -16.90 -9.30 3.84
CA TYR A 287 -18.19 -9.48 4.48
C TYR A 287 -19.23 -10.01 3.50
N ALA A 288 -20.06 -10.95 3.95
CA ALA A 288 -21.15 -11.50 3.14
C ALA A 288 -22.32 -10.53 2.96
N ASP A 289 -22.58 -9.66 3.95
CA ASP A 289 -23.62 -8.64 3.86
C ASP A 289 -23.11 -7.46 3.02
N MET A 290 -23.70 -7.24 1.85
CA MET A 290 -23.32 -6.19 0.90
C MET A 290 -23.45 -4.77 1.49
N ARG A 291 -24.29 -4.55 2.50
CA ARG A 291 -24.40 -3.27 3.20
C ARG A 291 -23.15 -2.92 4.01
N LYS A 292 -22.29 -3.90 4.28
CA LYS A 292 -21.02 -3.77 4.98
C LYS A 292 -19.82 -4.18 4.11
N GLY A 293 -20.04 -5.12 3.19
CA GLY A 293 -18.99 -5.81 2.43
C GLY A 293 -18.74 -5.28 1.01
N TYR A 294 -19.48 -4.28 0.55
CA TYR A 294 -19.34 -3.75 -0.80
C TYR A 294 -19.26 -2.23 -0.81
N HIS A 295 -18.34 -1.70 -1.61
CA HIS A 295 -18.14 -0.26 -1.77
C HIS A 295 -18.76 0.22 -3.08
N PRO A 296 -19.87 1.00 -3.04
CA PRO A 296 -20.63 1.35 -4.25
C PRO A 296 -19.86 2.27 -5.20
N ASP A 297 -19.02 3.19 -4.68
CA ASP A 297 -18.31 4.18 -5.50
C ASP A 297 -17.16 3.55 -6.28
N TRP A 298 -16.49 2.53 -5.71
CA TRP A 298 -15.30 1.91 -6.29
C TRP A 298 -15.55 0.51 -6.85
N ASN A 299 -16.79 0.01 -6.75
CA ASN A 299 -17.16 -1.33 -7.20
C ASN A 299 -16.19 -2.40 -6.69
N SER A 300 -15.93 -2.38 -5.39
CA SER A 300 -14.95 -3.22 -4.70
C SER A 300 -15.52 -3.84 -3.44
N TYR A 301 -14.87 -4.89 -2.94
CA TYR A 301 -15.29 -5.61 -1.75
C TYR A 301 -14.46 -5.19 -0.54
N ILE A 302 -15.11 -5.06 0.62
CA ILE A 302 -14.53 -4.60 1.87
C ILE A 302 -14.09 -5.80 2.68
N PHE A 303 -12.84 -5.77 3.16
CA PHE A 303 -12.29 -6.82 4.02
C PHE A 303 -13.12 -7.05 5.28
N ASN A 304 -13.27 -8.32 5.66
CA ASN A 304 -13.98 -8.70 6.88
C ASN A 304 -13.05 -8.61 8.10
N TYR A 305 -12.92 -7.42 8.66
CA TYR A 305 -12.07 -7.14 9.83
C TYR A 305 -12.49 -7.89 11.10
N LYS A 306 -13.70 -8.50 11.11
CA LYS A 306 -14.16 -9.33 12.22
C LYS A 306 -13.42 -10.67 12.28
N ARG A 307 -12.96 -11.19 11.13
CA ARG A 307 -12.22 -12.45 11.06
C ARG A 307 -10.78 -12.23 11.51
N GLY A 308 -10.33 -13.03 12.50
CA GLY A 308 -8.94 -13.01 12.95
C GLY A 308 -7.97 -13.34 11.83
N GLU A 309 -8.32 -14.29 10.96
CA GLU A 309 -7.51 -14.70 9.80
C GLU A 309 -7.29 -13.54 8.83
N VAL A 310 -8.34 -12.73 8.54
CA VAL A 310 -8.24 -11.56 7.67
C VAL A 310 -7.41 -10.46 8.33
N LYS A 311 -7.56 -10.26 9.63
CA LYS A 311 -6.74 -9.32 10.39
C LYS A 311 -5.27 -9.73 10.37
N SER A 312 -4.96 -11.02 10.60
CA SER A 312 -3.61 -11.57 10.50
C SER A 312 -3.02 -11.38 9.09
N PHE A 313 -3.81 -11.61 8.04
CA PHE A 313 -3.42 -11.40 6.65
C PHE A 313 -3.01 -9.94 6.39
N LEU A 314 -3.86 -8.98 6.74
CA LEU A 314 -3.61 -7.56 6.49
C LEU A 314 -2.43 -7.02 7.31
N ILE A 315 -2.32 -7.36 8.61
CA ILE A 315 -1.17 -6.91 9.43
C ILE A 315 0.12 -7.56 8.92
N SER A 316 0.07 -8.83 8.50
CA SER A 316 1.23 -9.49 7.88
C SER A 316 1.64 -8.79 6.58
N SER A 317 0.67 -8.32 5.77
CA SER A 317 0.97 -7.56 4.55
C SER A 317 1.67 -6.23 4.87
N ALA A 318 1.17 -5.45 5.82
CA ALA A 318 1.84 -4.21 6.22
C ALA A 318 3.28 -4.46 6.70
N ARG A 319 3.47 -5.47 7.57
CA ARG A 319 4.79 -5.86 8.07
C ARG A 319 5.74 -6.34 6.99
N PHE A 320 5.24 -7.06 5.99
CA PHE A 320 6.02 -7.57 4.87
C PHE A 320 6.74 -6.44 4.13
N TRP A 321 6.09 -5.31 3.91
CA TRP A 321 6.69 -4.15 3.24
C TRP A 321 7.79 -3.49 4.09
N PHE A 322 7.64 -3.47 5.41
CA PHE A 322 8.69 -3.00 6.32
C PHE A 322 9.86 -3.98 6.45
N ASP A 323 9.57 -5.28 6.52
CA ASP A 323 10.55 -6.35 6.79
C ASP A 323 11.36 -6.72 5.53
N LYS A 324 10.68 -6.92 4.39
CA LYS A 324 11.32 -7.40 3.16
C LYS A 324 11.78 -6.28 2.22
N PHE A 325 11.09 -5.15 2.23
CA PHE A 325 11.39 -4.04 1.32
C PHE A 325 11.94 -2.80 2.01
N HIS A 326 12.18 -2.85 3.32
CA HIS A 326 12.70 -1.73 4.10
C HIS A 326 11.92 -0.41 3.93
N ALA A 327 10.63 -0.47 3.63
CA ALA A 327 9.79 0.72 3.52
C ALA A 327 9.90 1.59 4.79
N ASP A 328 9.91 2.90 4.62
CA ASP A 328 10.03 3.88 5.72
C ASP A 328 8.67 4.31 6.26
N GLY A 329 7.63 4.09 5.47
CA GLY A 329 6.26 4.38 5.88
C GLY A 329 5.24 3.69 4.99
N LEU A 330 4.01 3.61 5.52
CA LEU A 330 2.82 3.27 4.76
C LEU A 330 1.83 4.43 4.82
N ARG A 331 1.42 4.95 3.68
CA ARG A 331 0.21 5.75 3.56
C ARG A 331 -0.96 4.78 3.46
N VAL A 332 -1.87 4.86 4.39
CA VAL A 332 -3.02 3.96 4.47
C VAL A 332 -4.20 4.62 3.78
N ASP A 333 -4.60 4.02 2.66
CA ASP A 333 -5.66 4.50 1.79
C ASP A 333 -7.05 4.36 2.41
N ALA A 334 -7.91 5.34 2.13
CA ALA A 334 -9.35 5.31 2.39
C ALA A 334 -9.74 4.96 3.84
N VAL A 335 -8.98 5.45 4.83
CA VAL A 335 -9.27 5.20 6.26
C VAL A 335 -10.67 5.67 6.64
N SER A 336 -11.16 6.77 6.06
CA SER A 336 -12.54 7.24 6.26
C SER A 336 -13.59 6.16 5.95
N SER A 337 -13.41 5.43 4.85
CA SER A 337 -14.32 4.37 4.42
C SER A 337 -14.28 3.15 5.34
N MET A 338 -13.13 2.91 5.98
CA MET A 338 -12.98 1.84 6.96
C MET A 338 -13.68 2.18 8.29
N LEU A 339 -13.59 3.44 8.73
CA LEU A 339 -14.11 3.90 10.01
C LEU A 339 -15.63 4.02 10.03
N LYS A 340 -16.26 4.34 8.90
CA LYS A 340 -17.68 4.71 8.81
C LYS A 340 -18.50 3.67 8.05
N LEU A 341 -19.46 3.02 8.73
CA LEU A 341 -20.40 2.06 8.12
C LEU A 341 -21.32 2.71 7.08
N ASN A 342 -21.58 4.01 7.23
CA ASN A 342 -22.43 4.80 6.33
C ASN A 342 -21.66 5.53 5.22
N TYR A 343 -20.34 5.29 5.08
CA TYR A 343 -19.53 5.95 4.06
C TYR A 343 -20.11 5.69 2.66
N SER A 344 -20.37 6.77 1.89
CA SER A 344 -21.00 6.75 0.56
C SER A 344 -22.32 5.96 0.47
N ARG A 345 -23.05 5.83 1.57
CA ARG A 345 -24.33 5.12 1.63
C ARG A 345 -25.44 6.02 2.12
N THR A 346 -26.63 5.81 1.57
CA THR A 346 -27.87 6.46 2.01
C THR A 346 -28.57 5.63 3.07
N GLU A 347 -29.59 6.21 3.70
CA GLU A 347 -30.43 5.50 4.67
C GLU A 347 -30.99 4.20 4.08
N GLY A 348 -30.92 3.10 4.82
CA GLY A 348 -31.30 1.75 4.41
C GLY A 348 -30.22 0.96 3.64
N GLN A 349 -29.11 1.60 3.24
CA GLN A 349 -27.98 0.94 2.57
C GLN A 349 -26.86 0.52 3.53
N TRP A 350 -27.01 0.79 4.82
CA TRP A 350 -26.09 0.41 5.88
C TRP A 350 -26.84 0.08 7.16
N GLU A 351 -26.15 -0.57 8.11
CA GLU A 351 -26.69 -0.84 9.44
C GLU A 351 -25.78 -0.25 10.51
N PRO A 352 -26.38 0.33 11.59
CA PRO A 352 -25.60 0.83 12.71
C PRO A 352 -24.90 -0.32 13.46
N ASN A 353 -23.82 0.03 14.14
CA ASN A 353 -23.13 -0.90 15.04
C ASN A 353 -24.02 -1.25 16.27
N GLU A 354 -23.54 -2.15 17.12
CA GLU A 354 -24.25 -2.63 18.31
C GLU A 354 -24.61 -1.53 19.33
N PHE A 355 -23.99 -0.35 19.23
CA PHE A 355 -24.29 0.84 20.06
C PHE A 355 -25.19 1.85 19.34
N GLY A 356 -25.65 1.55 18.14
CA GLY A 356 -26.50 2.42 17.33
C GLY A 356 -25.76 3.52 16.56
N GLY A 357 -24.41 3.50 16.55
CA GLY A 357 -23.57 4.47 15.84
C GLY A 357 -23.14 3.98 14.45
N ASP A 358 -22.48 4.87 13.71
CA ASP A 358 -21.98 4.62 12.35
C ASP A 358 -20.53 4.12 12.31
N GLY A 359 -19.83 4.04 13.44
CA GLY A 359 -18.46 3.56 13.52
C GLY A 359 -18.36 2.04 13.26
N ASN A 360 -17.43 1.63 12.39
CA ASN A 360 -17.11 0.23 12.15
C ASN A 360 -16.13 -0.26 13.23
N LEU A 361 -16.67 -0.86 14.29
CA LEU A 361 -15.92 -1.25 15.48
C LEU A 361 -14.80 -2.26 15.16
N GLU A 362 -15.04 -3.19 14.23
CA GLU A 362 -14.04 -4.18 13.84
C GLU A 362 -12.86 -3.54 13.07
N ALA A 363 -13.14 -2.59 12.17
CA ALA A 363 -12.12 -1.85 11.45
C ALA A 363 -11.32 -0.92 12.39
N ILE A 364 -12.00 -0.26 13.35
CA ILE A 364 -11.34 0.56 14.38
C ILE A 364 -10.37 -0.29 15.21
N ALA A 365 -10.79 -1.49 15.64
CA ALA A 365 -9.94 -2.41 16.37
C ALA A 365 -8.75 -2.89 15.52
N PHE A 366 -8.99 -3.22 14.25
CA PHE A 366 -7.94 -3.60 13.31
C PHE A 366 -6.90 -2.48 13.13
N ILE A 367 -7.33 -1.23 12.92
CA ILE A 367 -6.43 -0.07 12.73
C ILE A 367 -5.56 0.15 13.98
N LYS A 368 -6.14 0.05 15.17
CA LYS A 368 -5.38 0.15 16.42
C LYS A 368 -4.32 -0.92 16.54
N ASP A 369 -4.70 -2.18 16.30
CA ASP A 369 -3.76 -3.32 16.33
C ASP A 369 -2.66 -3.18 15.27
N LEU A 370 -2.99 -2.71 14.06
CA LEU A 370 -2.04 -2.41 13.01
C LEU A 370 -0.97 -1.42 13.49
N ASN A 371 -1.39 -0.27 14.02
CA ASN A 371 -0.47 0.78 14.45
C ASN A 371 0.34 0.37 15.69
N GLU A 372 -0.29 -0.27 16.68
CA GLU A 372 0.39 -0.78 17.87
C GLU A 372 1.48 -1.80 17.52
N THR A 373 1.16 -2.75 16.64
CA THR A 373 2.11 -3.78 16.24
C THR A 373 3.22 -3.20 15.34
N THR A 374 2.88 -2.27 14.46
CA THR A 374 3.86 -1.60 13.61
C THR A 374 4.88 -0.84 14.45
N PHE A 375 4.46 0.07 15.32
CA PHE A 375 5.40 0.85 16.13
C PHE A 375 6.10 0.08 17.23
N ARG A 376 5.54 -1.05 17.69
CA ARG A 376 6.22 -1.98 18.59
C ARG A 376 7.42 -2.65 17.90
N ASP A 377 7.22 -3.14 16.67
CA ASP A 377 8.19 -3.99 15.99
C ASP A 377 9.10 -3.20 15.03
N PHE A 378 8.61 -2.07 14.51
CA PHE A 378 9.33 -1.14 13.63
C PHE A 378 9.20 0.31 14.15
N PRO A 379 9.88 0.65 15.28
CA PRO A 379 9.71 1.95 15.93
C PRO A 379 10.34 3.13 15.17
N ASP A 380 10.87 2.88 13.99
CA ASP A 380 11.61 3.80 13.13
C ASP A 380 10.91 4.06 11.78
N VAL A 381 9.67 3.56 11.61
CA VAL A 381 8.83 3.83 10.43
C VAL A 381 7.67 4.77 10.76
N GLN A 382 6.90 5.14 9.75
CA GLN A 382 5.67 5.93 9.93
C GLN A 382 4.46 5.27 9.29
N THR A 383 3.28 5.50 9.88
CA THR A 383 1.98 5.24 9.27
C THR A 383 1.26 6.57 9.09
N ILE A 384 0.70 6.79 7.91
CA ILE A 384 0.08 8.06 7.51
C ILE A 384 -1.33 7.75 7.05
N ALA A 385 -2.34 8.33 7.73
CA ALA A 385 -3.73 8.08 7.37
C ALA A 385 -4.24 9.04 6.30
N GLU A 386 -4.83 8.52 5.23
CA GLU A 386 -5.76 9.29 4.42
C GLU A 386 -7.14 9.21 5.08
N GLU A 387 -7.46 10.25 5.85
CA GLU A 387 -8.74 10.35 6.56
C GLU A 387 -9.29 11.77 6.39
N ALA A 388 -10.43 11.89 5.73
CA ALA A 388 -11.01 13.16 5.29
C ALA A 388 -12.19 13.63 6.18
N THR A 389 -12.60 12.83 7.16
CA THR A 389 -13.72 13.17 8.04
C THR A 389 -13.25 13.92 9.30
N ASP A 390 -14.19 14.21 10.17
CA ASP A 390 -13.99 14.80 11.49
C ASP A 390 -13.66 13.78 12.59
N TRP A 391 -13.19 12.57 12.21
CA TRP A 391 -12.83 11.54 13.18
C TRP A 391 -11.71 12.01 14.10
N PRO A 392 -11.90 12.01 15.42
CA PRO A 392 -10.94 12.60 16.34
C PRO A 392 -9.82 11.61 16.70
N GLY A 393 -8.62 12.13 16.90
CA GLY A 393 -7.50 11.38 17.47
C GLY A 393 -6.93 10.32 16.53
N VAL A 394 -6.95 10.55 15.21
CA VAL A 394 -6.37 9.63 14.22
C VAL A 394 -4.89 9.40 14.48
N SER A 395 -4.13 10.46 14.76
CA SER A 395 -2.69 10.39 15.08
C SER A 395 -2.38 10.42 16.58
N LYS A 396 -3.40 10.31 17.44
CA LYS A 396 -3.18 10.14 18.89
C LYS A 396 -2.90 8.69 19.24
N PRO A 397 -2.04 8.43 20.25
CA PRO A 397 -1.77 7.07 20.71
C PRO A 397 -3.04 6.32 21.11
N THR A 398 -3.05 5.01 20.88
CA THR A 398 -4.20 4.13 21.18
C THR A 398 -4.56 4.12 22.67
N PHE A 399 -3.55 4.15 23.56
CA PHE A 399 -3.77 4.23 25.02
C PHE A 399 -4.45 5.55 25.44
N ALA A 400 -4.37 6.60 24.63
CA ALA A 400 -5.08 7.88 24.82
C ALA A 400 -6.45 7.93 24.09
N GLY A 401 -6.90 6.80 23.55
CA GLY A 401 -8.17 6.67 22.84
C GLY A 401 -8.09 6.92 21.33
N GLY A 402 -6.91 7.23 20.80
CA GLY A 402 -6.68 7.47 19.37
C GLY A 402 -6.59 6.20 18.53
N LEU A 403 -6.33 6.36 17.21
CA LEU A 403 -6.13 5.26 16.27
C LEU A 403 -4.67 4.84 16.15
N GLY A 404 -3.73 5.66 16.63
CA GLY A 404 -2.30 5.34 16.71
C GLY A 404 -1.48 5.60 15.45
N PHE A 405 -2.01 6.26 14.42
CA PHE A 405 -1.21 6.69 13.28
C PHE A 405 -0.11 7.68 13.69
N GLY A 406 1.00 7.69 12.95
CA GLY A 406 2.03 8.70 13.14
C GLY A 406 1.59 10.08 12.62
N MET A 407 0.95 10.11 11.46
CA MET A 407 0.47 11.32 10.80
C MET A 407 -0.90 11.11 10.12
N LYS A 408 -1.56 12.23 9.79
CA LYS A 408 -2.81 12.27 9.04
C LYS A 408 -2.74 13.33 7.94
N TRP A 409 -3.28 13.08 6.75
CA TRP A 409 -3.47 14.10 5.72
C TRP A 409 -4.46 15.17 6.20
N MET A 410 -4.10 16.45 6.00
CA MET A 410 -4.93 17.60 6.38
C MET A 410 -5.84 18.02 5.21
N MET A 411 -6.86 17.22 4.94
CA MET A 411 -7.76 17.44 3.80
C MET A 411 -8.51 18.76 3.89
N GLY A 412 -8.90 19.20 5.10
CA GLY A 412 -9.53 20.50 5.32
C GLY A 412 -8.64 21.66 4.88
N TRP A 413 -7.35 21.65 5.24
CA TRP A 413 -6.38 22.65 4.76
C TRP A 413 -6.30 22.66 3.24
N MET A 414 -6.23 21.50 2.61
CA MET A 414 -6.15 21.39 1.15
C MET A 414 -7.36 22.02 0.49
N HIS A 415 -8.58 21.68 0.93
CA HIS A 415 -9.82 22.24 0.37
C HIS A 415 -9.90 23.75 0.57
N ASP A 416 -9.73 24.25 1.80
CA ASP A 416 -9.83 25.68 2.11
C ASP A 416 -8.75 26.50 1.37
N THR A 417 -7.52 25.98 1.30
CA THR A 417 -6.41 26.63 0.60
C THR A 417 -6.67 26.71 -0.90
N LEU A 418 -7.06 25.61 -1.54
CA LEU A 418 -7.35 25.61 -2.98
C LEU A 418 -8.56 26.49 -3.31
N ASP A 419 -9.59 26.47 -2.47
CA ASP A 419 -10.74 27.38 -2.63
C ASP A 419 -10.36 28.84 -2.50
N TYR A 420 -9.45 29.17 -1.58
CA TYR A 420 -8.94 30.53 -1.45
C TYR A 420 -8.14 30.96 -2.68
N PHE A 421 -7.21 30.13 -3.14
CA PHE A 421 -6.34 30.45 -4.27
C PHE A 421 -7.04 30.48 -5.63
N LYS A 422 -8.23 29.88 -5.76
CA LYS A 422 -9.10 29.99 -6.95
C LYS A 422 -9.81 31.34 -7.06
N LEU A 423 -9.90 32.11 -5.97
CA LEU A 423 -10.61 33.37 -5.96
C LEU A 423 -9.85 34.44 -6.76
N ASP A 424 -10.61 35.33 -7.42
CA ASP A 424 -10.05 36.53 -7.96
C ASP A 424 -9.35 37.34 -6.85
N PRO A 425 -8.17 37.94 -7.10
CA PRO A 425 -7.44 38.73 -6.10
C PRO A 425 -8.25 39.82 -5.40
N ILE A 426 -9.23 40.42 -6.09
CA ILE A 426 -10.14 41.39 -5.47
C ILE A 426 -11.10 40.74 -4.47
N ALA A 427 -11.55 39.50 -4.77
CA ALA A 427 -12.44 38.76 -3.89
C ALA A 427 -11.69 38.13 -2.71
N SER A 428 -10.48 37.62 -2.89
CA SER A 428 -9.72 36.90 -1.88
C SER A 428 -9.45 37.72 -0.61
N GLN A 429 -9.34 39.04 -0.69
CA GLN A 429 -9.17 39.95 0.45
C GLN A 429 -10.33 39.83 1.48
N HIS A 430 -11.49 39.37 1.05
CA HIS A 430 -12.70 39.19 1.91
C HIS A 430 -12.88 37.78 2.43
N HIS A 431 -11.95 36.85 2.13
CA HIS A 431 -12.02 35.43 2.47
C HIS A 431 -10.76 34.93 3.19
N GLN A 432 -10.10 35.82 3.95
CA GLN A 432 -8.89 35.46 4.71
C GLN A 432 -9.16 34.43 5.83
N ASP A 433 -10.41 34.33 6.27
CA ASP A 433 -10.88 33.32 7.19
C ASP A 433 -10.62 31.90 6.66
N LYS A 434 -10.88 31.61 5.38
CA LYS A 434 -10.57 30.32 4.74
C LYS A 434 -9.07 30.00 4.82
N PHE A 435 -8.23 30.98 4.58
CA PHE A 435 -6.79 30.81 4.59
C PHE A 435 -6.22 30.52 6.00
N ALA A 436 -6.82 31.09 7.03
CA ALA A 436 -6.35 30.96 8.42
C ALA A 436 -7.07 29.86 9.21
N PHE A 437 -8.20 29.34 8.70
CA PHE A 437 -9.07 28.43 9.46
C PHE A 437 -8.37 27.15 9.90
N SER A 438 -7.48 26.60 9.10
CA SER A 438 -6.71 25.38 9.42
C SER A 438 -5.94 25.50 10.74
N MET A 439 -5.46 26.69 11.10
CA MET A 439 -4.73 26.92 12.34
C MET A 439 -5.58 26.77 13.60
N MET A 440 -6.92 26.79 13.48
CA MET A 440 -7.83 26.61 14.63
C MET A 440 -7.82 25.19 15.17
N TYR A 441 -7.53 24.18 14.30
CA TYR A 441 -7.50 22.76 14.66
C TYR A 441 -6.18 22.08 14.35
N TYR A 442 -5.19 22.85 13.91
CA TYR A 442 -3.89 22.31 13.45
C TYR A 442 -3.22 21.39 14.49
N TYR A 443 -3.34 21.70 15.77
CA TYR A 443 -2.68 20.92 16.84
C TYR A 443 -3.49 19.72 17.34
N ASP A 444 -4.63 19.41 16.73
CA ASP A 444 -5.43 18.26 17.09
C ASP A 444 -4.82 16.95 16.62
N GLU A 445 -4.04 16.99 15.53
CA GLU A 445 -3.39 15.84 14.91
C GLU A 445 -1.96 16.19 14.43
N ASN A 446 -1.17 15.19 14.09
CA ASN A 446 0.09 15.36 13.39
C ASN A 446 -0.18 15.45 11.88
N PHE A 447 -0.36 16.64 11.35
CA PHE A 447 -0.84 16.82 10.00
C PHE A 447 0.26 16.84 8.93
N MET A 448 -0.02 16.18 7.80
CA MET A 448 0.67 16.35 6.53
C MET A 448 -0.25 17.12 5.57
N LEU A 449 0.30 18.14 4.91
CA LEU A 449 -0.41 19.02 3.98
C LEU A 449 -0.36 18.40 2.57
N PRO A 450 -1.47 17.79 2.06
CA PRO A 450 -1.44 17.14 0.77
C PRO A 450 -1.85 18.08 -0.36
N LEU A 451 -1.03 18.14 -1.41
CA LEU A 451 -1.45 18.49 -2.77
C LEU A 451 -1.23 17.26 -3.63
N SER A 452 -2.09 16.26 -3.44
CA SER A 452 -1.96 14.91 -3.96
C SER A 452 -2.44 14.75 -5.40
N HIS A 453 -2.31 13.52 -5.92
CA HIS A 453 -2.82 13.13 -7.23
C HIS A 453 -4.32 13.44 -7.39
N ASP A 454 -5.12 13.26 -6.34
CA ASP A 454 -6.56 13.45 -6.37
C ASP A 454 -6.97 14.89 -6.78
N GLU A 455 -6.11 15.86 -6.56
CA GLU A 455 -6.43 17.26 -6.87
C GLU A 455 -6.18 17.64 -8.33
N VAL A 456 -5.56 16.77 -9.13
CA VAL A 456 -5.17 17.07 -10.51
C VAL A 456 -5.61 16.01 -11.52
N VAL A 457 -6.46 15.07 -11.11
CA VAL A 457 -7.07 14.04 -11.98
C VAL A 457 -8.16 14.62 -12.87
N HIS A 458 -8.66 13.80 -13.81
CA HIS A 458 -9.70 14.17 -14.77
C HIS A 458 -10.90 14.89 -14.13
N GLY A 459 -11.25 16.03 -14.68
CA GLY A 459 -12.35 16.88 -14.24
C GLY A 459 -11.99 17.85 -13.08
N LYS A 460 -10.78 17.80 -12.54
CA LYS A 460 -10.36 18.68 -11.43
C LYS A 460 -9.45 19.85 -11.84
N SER A 461 -8.96 19.87 -13.06
CA SER A 461 -7.97 20.81 -13.61
C SER A 461 -6.57 20.66 -13.01
N PRO A 462 -5.50 20.89 -13.79
CA PRO A 462 -4.15 20.93 -13.26
C PRO A 462 -3.98 22.13 -12.31
N MET A 463 -3.02 22.05 -11.40
CA MET A 463 -2.83 23.03 -10.33
C MET A 463 -2.68 24.46 -10.86
N ILE A 464 -1.95 24.65 -11.97
CA ILE A 464 -1.73 25.98 -12.57
C ILE A 464 -3.03 26.63 -13.06
N TYR A 465 -4.00 25.83 -13.54
CA TYR A 465 -5.27 26.39 -14.02
C TYR A 465 -6.33 26.57 -12.92
N LYS A 466 -6.02 26.15 -11.70
CA LYS A 466 -6.78 26.58 -10.52
C LYS A 466 -6.46 28.01 -10.12
N MET A 467 -5.32 28.55 -10.56
CA MET A 467 -4.87 29.91 -10.26
C MET A 467 -5.52 30.92 -11.19
N PRO A 468 -6.03 32.07 -10.67
CA PRO A 468 -6.64 33.13 -11.47
C PRO A 468 -5.60 33.97 -12.22
N GLY A 469 -6.07 34.73 -13.22
CA GLY A 469 -5.31 35.72 -13.94
C GLY A 469 -4.60 35.23 -15.20
N ASP A 470 -3.67 36.04 -15.70
CA ASP A 470 -2.82 35.69 -16.84
C ASP A 470 -1.72 34.69 -16.47
N ASP A 471 -0.92 34.28 -17.43
CA ASP A 471 0.09 33.24 -17.19
C ASP A 471 1.14 33.67 -16.16
N TRP A 472 1.56 34.93 -16.15
CA TRP A 472 2.48 35.43 -15.14
C TRP A 472 1.86 35.35 -13.74
N GLN A 473 0.59 35.75 -13.61
CA GLN A 473 -0.17 35.73 -12.36
C GLN A 473 -0.38 34.30 -11.86
N LYS A 474 -0.70 33.33 -12.75
CA LYS A 474 -0.83 31.93 -12.40
C LYS A 474 0.45 31.36 -11.77
N PHE A 475 1.61 31.58 -12.40
CA PHE A 475 2.89 31.17 -11.85
C PHE A 475 3.24 31.90 -10.54
N ALA A 476 2.90 33.17 -10.42
CA ALA A 476 3.09 33.91 -9.18
C ALA A 476 2.24 33.36 -8.04
N ASN A 477 0.98 33.01 -8.32
CA ASN A 477 0.08 32.38 -7.35
C ASN A 477 0.55 30.97 -6.97
N LEU A 478 1.07 30.16 -7.90
CA LEU A 478 1.65 28.85 -7.55
C LEU A 478 2.87 29.00 -6.63
N ARG A 479 3.77 29.93 -6.91
CA ARG A 479 4.91 30.20 -6.00
C ARG A 479 4.42 30.64 -4.62
N LEU A 480 3.38 31.45 -4.56
CA LEU A 480 2.78 31.87 -3.29
C LEU A 480 2.15 30.69 -2.55
N LEU A 481 1.37 29.85 -3.23
CA LEU A 481 0.77 28.63 -2.67
C LEU A 481 1.84 27.71 -2.08
N TYR A 482 2.89 27.41 -2.84
CA TYR A 482 3.96 26.51 -2.37
C TYR A 482 4.77 27.15 -1.24
N SER A 483 5.05 28.46 -1.31
CA SER A 483 5.72 29.17 -0.21
C SER A 483 4.87 29.12 1.07
N TYR A 484 3.56 29.32 0.97
CA TYR A 484 2.64 29.19 2.09
C TYR A 484 2.63 27.76 2.65
N MET A 485 2.50 26.75 1.79
CA MET A 485 2.53 25.33 2.18
C MET A 485 3.83 24.99 2.94
N PHE A 486 4.99 25.42 2.44
CA PHE A 486 6.28 25.11 3.05
C PHE A 486 6.54 25.86 4.35
N THR A 487 5.98 27.06 4.53
CA THR A 487 6.09 27.83 5.77
C THR A 487 4.99 27.52 6.79
N HIS A 488 3.89 26.89 6.40
CA HIS A 488 2.89 26.35 7.33
C HIS A 488 3.49 25.18 8.09
N PRO A 489 3.25 25.00 9.39
CA PRO A 489 3.73 23.82 10.12
C PRO A 489 3.15 22.52 9.54
N GLY A 490 3.83 21.38 9.78
CA GLY A 490 3.44 20.04 9.31
C GLY A 490 4.25 19.49 8.15
N GLY A 491 4.05 18.22 7.82
CA GLY A 491 4.64 17.58 6.64
C GLY A 491 4.08 18.16 5.34
N LYS A 492 4.82 18.06 4.24
CA LYS A 492 4.41 18.56 2.91
C LYS A 492 4.36 17.39 1.95
N LEU A 493 3.29 17.27 1.17
CA LEU A 493 3.19 16.28 0.11
C LEU A 493 2.81 16.99 -1.20
N LEU A 494 3.59 16.75 -2.24
CA LEU A 494 3.37 17.32 -3.57
C LEU A 494 3.39 16.21 -4.61
N PHE A 495 2.30 16.09 -5.37
CA PHE A 495 2.20 15.14 -6.47
C PHE A 495 3.06 15.56 -7.66
N MET A 496 3.67 14.58 -8.32
CA MET A 496 4.51 14.74 -9.51
C MET A 496 3.88 15.63 -10.58
N GLY A 497 4.70 16.50 -11.18
CA GLY A 497 4.28 17.46 -12.21
C GLY A 497 3.78 18.80 -11.65
N ASN A 498 3.35 18.86 -10.40
CA ASN A 498 2.95 20.10 -9.76
C ASN A 498 4.15 21.03 -9.51
N GLU A 499 5.34 20.45 -9.26
CA GLU A 499 6.57 21.21 -8.99
C GLU A 499 7.04 22.07 -10.15
N PHE A 500 6.65 21.75 -11.38
CA PHE A 500 6.94 22.58 -12.55
C PHE A 500 5.67 23.14 -13.22
N GLY A 501 4.49 22.96 -12.62
CA GLY A 501 3.22 23.51 -13.10
C GLY A 501 2.73 22.84 -14.38
N SER A 502 2.58 21.51 -14.36
CA SER A 502 1.94 20.75 -15.46
C SER A 502 0.66 21.44 -15.93
N THR A 503 0.50 21.57 -17.24
CA THR A 503 -0.65 22.22 -17.88
C THR A 503 -1.77 21.25 -18.27
N SER A 504 -1.56 19.95 -18.09
CA SER A 504 -2.55 18.91 -18.30
C SER A 504 -2.98 18.29 -16.98
N GLU A 505 -4.24 17.88 -16.89
CA GLU A 505 -4.69 16.98 -15.84
C GLU A 505 -3.85 15.70 -15.88
N TRP A 506 -3.59 15.13 -14.70
CA TRP A 506 -2.86 13.88 -14.65
C TRP A 506 -3.65 12.76 -15.33
N ASN A 507 -2.96 12.03 -16.20
CA ASN A 507 -3.48 10.87 -16.90
C ASN A 507 -2.47 9.73 -16.78
N TYR A 508 -2.87 8.63 -16.15
CA TYR A 508 -2.01 7.45 -15.96
C TYR A 508 -1.52 6.81 -17.28
N LYS A 509 -2.18 7.11 -18.41
CA LYS A 509 -1.85 6.61 -19.75
C LYS A 509 -0.74 7.39 -20.45
N SER A 510 -0.37 8.54 -19.94
CA SER A 510 0.67 9.40 -20.53
C SER A 510 1.73 9.77 -19.52
N GLU A 511 2.95 10.03 -19.99
CA GLU A 511 3.99 10.60 -19.14
C GLU A 511 3.72 12.08 -18.82
N LEU A 512 4.45 12.60 -17.82
CA LEU A 512 4.44 14.02 -17.51
C LEU A 512 4.92 14.85 -18.71
N PRO A 513 4.39 16.07 -18.91
CA PRO A 513 4.77 16.96 -20.04
C PRO A 513 6.15 17.61 -19.82
N TRP A 514 7.21 16.81 -19.80
CA TRP A 514 8.60 17.24 -19.52
C TRP A 514 9.11 18.33 -20.46
N GLU A 515 8.55 18.46 -21.66
CA GLU A 515 8.88 19.51 -22.60
C GLU A 515 8.57 20.92 -22.08
N LEU A 516 7.68 21.06 -21.11
CA LEU A 516 7.37 22.35 -20.47
C LEU A 516 8.59 22.96 -19.80
N LEU A 517 9.55 22.15 -19.35
CA LEU A 517 10.80 22.63 -18.75
C LEU A 517 11.73 23.38 -19.74
N LYS A 518 11.39 23.40 -21.03
CA LYS A 518 12.04 24.29 -22.01
C LYS A 518 11.64 25.75 -21.85
N HIS A 519 10.53 26.03 -21.14
CA HIS A 519 10.03 27.37 -20.88
C HIS A 519 10.49 27.86 -19.51
N ASP A 520 11.00 29.11 -19.47
CA ASP A 520 11.59 29.69 -18.26
C ASP A 520 10.61 29.74 -17.07
N SER A 521 9.31 29.97 -17.30
CA SER A 521 8.32 30.01 -16.23
C SER A 521 8.19 28.70 -15.48
N HIS A 522 8.14 27.59 -16.20
CA HIS A 522 8.07 26.23 -15.62
C HIS A 522 9.38 25.86 -14.92
N LYS A 523 10.52 26.18 -15.55
CA LYS A 523 11.83 25.95 -14.95
C LYS A 523 12.02 26.74 -13.66
N MET A 524 11.66 28.02 -13.64
CA MET A 524 11.74 28.86 -12.45
C MET A 524 10.80 28.41 -11.33
N LEU A 525 9.62 27.85 -11.67
CA LEU A 525 8.74 27.25 -10.66
C LEU A 525 9.38 26.00 -10.06
N LYS A 526 9.93 25.11 -10.89
CA LYS A 526 10.68 23.92 -10.42
C LYS A 526 11.83 24.33 -9.49
N ASP A 527 12.61 25.33 -9.89
CA ASP A 527 13.71 25.85 -9.07
C ASP A 527 13.20 26.42 -7.72
N CYS A 528 12.06 27.11 -7.73
CA CYS A 528 11.43 27.61 -6.50
C CYS A 528 11.03 26.46 -5.55
N VAL A 529 10.41 25.40 -6.05
CA VAL A 529 10.04 24.23 -5.23
C VAL A 529 11.29 23.54 -4.68
N ARG A 530 12.33 23.38 -5.51
CA ARG A 530 13.62 22.85 -5.05
C ARG A 530 14.19 23.67 -3.91
N ASP A 531 14.22 24.99 -4.05
CA ASP A 531 14.79 25.90 -3.05
C ASP A 531 13.96 25.86 -1.74
N LEU A 532 12.64 25.70 -1.81
CA LEU A 532 11.76 25.48 -0.65
C LEU A 532 12.05 24.15 0.04
N CYS A 533 12.23 23.05 -0.71
CA CYS A 533 12.61 21.76 -0.14
C CYS A 533 13.97 21.83 0.57
N LEU A 534 14.97 22.47 -0.05
CA LEU A 534 16.30 22.65 0.54
C LEU A 534 16.26 23.56 1.77
N LEU A 535 15.44 24.62 1.74
CA LEU A 535 15.23 25.49 2.89
C LEU A 535 14.63 24.68 4.07
N LEU A 536 13.56 23.91 3.82
CA LEU A 536 12.95 23.05 4.85
C LEU A 536 13.96 22.07 5.45
N ARG A 537 14.80 21.45 4.63
CA ARG A 537 15.82 20.49 5.12
C ARG A 537 16.88 21.13 6.02
N ASN A 538 17.24 22.41 5.76
CA ASN A 538 18.38 23.05 6.39
C ASN A 538 18.01 23.99 7.53
N GLU A 539 16.73 24.33 7.70
CA GLU A 539 16.27 25.29 8.72
C GLU A 539 15.43 24.57 9.79
N PRO A 540 16.05 24.17 10.93
CA PRO A 540 15.36 23.46 12.00
C PRO A 540 14.10 24.17 12.52
N ALA A 541 14.07 25.49 12.47
CA ALA A 541 12.91 26.28 12.88
C ALA A 541 11.63 25.95 12.07
N MET A 542 11.76 25.37 10.89
CA MET A 542 10.62 25.03 10.03
C MET A 542 10.00 23.66 10.36
N TYR A 543 10.68 22.80 11.15
CA TYR A 543 10.18 21.44 11.37
C TYR A 543 10.32 20.90 12.80
N GLU A 544 11.31 21.33 13.61
CA GLU A 544 11.58 20.71 14.92
C GLU A 544 10.37 20.70 15.85
N LYS A 545 9.52 21.73 15.77
CA LYS A 545 8.34 21.90 16.60
C LYS A 545 7.03 21.92 15.79
N GLN A 546 7.06 21.40 14.57
CA GLN A 546 5.95 21.50 13.63
C GLN A 546 4.62 20.89 14.10
N PHE A 547 4.63 19.99 15.07
CA PHE A 547 3.44 19.36 15.64
C PHE A 547 3.18 19.77 17.11
N THR A 548 3.78 20.83 17.58
CA THR A 548 3.61 21.31 18.96
C THR A 548 3.19 22.78 18.98
N GLN A 549 2.38 23.16 19.97
CA GLN A 549 1.94 24.55 20.15
C GLN A 549 3.08 25.55 20.38
N GLU A 550 4.27 25.07 20.73
CA GLU A 550 5.46 25.92 20.92
C GLU A 550 6.12 26.33 19.59
N GLY A 551 5.74 25.70 18.48
CA GLY A 551 6.35 25.89 17.16
C GLY A 551 5.75 27.01 16.34
N PHE A 552 4.61 27.59 16.77
CA PHE A 552 3.89 28.62 16.02
C PHE A 552 3.29 29.68 16.95
#